data_c386177885acae1a53607d931c311c44
#
_entry.id   c386177885acae1a53607d931c311c44
#
_cell.length_a   1.000
_cell.length_b   1.000
_cell.length_c   1.000
_cell.angle_alpha   90.00
_cell.angle_beta   90.00
_cell.angle_gamma   90.00
#
_symmetry.space_group_name_H-M   'P 1'
#
loop_
_entity.id
_entity.type
_entity.pdbx_description
1 polymer ?
#
loop_
_entity_poly.entity_id
_entity_poly.type
_entity_poly.pdbx_seq_one_letter_code
_entity_poly.pdbx_strand_id
1 'polypeptide(L)'
;MIKKIKKEVGCSFKENIQYMDQTLPVEKSFDIIRREMEIGGKESVFYYIDGFIKDEAMLKIMDSFLSITAEDLPQDAETFSKQKIPYVEVDVLKCFDDILRNVLSGTAVFFVDGYDAALCMDCRSYPARGVDEPDKDKSLRGSRDGFVETIVFNTALMRRRIRDPHLIMEMTEAGQSSRTDIAVCYMSDRVDKELLNNIKSRIEKLEVDDLRMNQQSLAEALFKRKWFNPFPKFKFTERPDTAAACLLEGKVVILVDNSPSAMILPTSILDMIEEANDYYFPTLTGMYLKISRTLITIATVFFTPLYLLYMQNPQWLPGVFSFVMVRDQINLPLIWQFLLLELSIDGLRLAAMNTPTMLSTPLSVIAGIVMGEFSVESGWFNSEVMLYMAFVAVANYTQPNFELGYALKFMRLMLLVLTAVFNLYGFVVGCILVLCFLVFNKTLSGRNYLNVKIN
;
A
#
# COMPACT_ATOMS: atom_id res chain seq x y z
N MET A 1 6.49 35.77 -8.67
CA MET A 1 7.47 34.80 -9.20
C MET A 1 8.87 35.27 -8.83
N ILE A 2 9.43 34.78 -7.75
CA ILE A 2 10.84 35.03 -7.38
C ILE A 2 11.65 34.14 -8.32
N LYS A 3 12.46 34.72 -9.24
CA LYS A 3 13.47 33.97 -9.99
C LYS A 3 14.40 33.27 -8.97
N LYS A 4 14.24 31.98 -8.73
CA LYS A 4 15.27 31.21 -8.06
C LYS A 4 16.53 31.35 -8.92
N ILE A 5 17.59 31.90 -8.35
CA ILE A 5 18.92 31.94 -8.99
C ILE A 5 19.30 30.47 -9.17
N LYS A 6 19.35 29.99 -10.41
CA LYS A 6 19.78 28.64 -10.72
C LYS A 6 21.28 28.55 -10.40
N LYS A 7 21.65 27.65 -9.49
CA LYS A 7 23.07 27.40 -9.19
C LYS A 7 23.67 26.59 -10.33
N GLU A 8 24.78 27.06 -10.86
CA GLU A 8 25.51 26.41 -11.96
C GLU A 8 26.72 25.62 -11.44
N VAL A 9 27.13 24.61 -12.19
CA VAL A 9 28.34 23.81 -11.95
C VAL A 9 29.54 24.71 -12.13
N GLY A 10 30.38 24.80 -11.10
CA GLY A 10 31.63 25.54 -11.14
C GLY A 10 32.82 24.61 -11.52
N CYS A 11 34.00 25.24 -11.73
CA CYS A 11 35.23 24.47 -11.98
C CYS A 11 35.77 23.73 -10.72
N SER A 12 35.24 24.05 -9.54
CA SER A 12 35.68 23.40 -8.29
C SER A 12 34.92 22.07 -8.10
N PHE A 13 35.58 20.96 -8.36
CA PHE A 13 35.03 19.62 -8.23
C PHE A 13 34.45 19.37 -6.81
N LYS A 14 35.24 19.72 -5.78
CA LYS A 14 34.83 19.52 -4.38
C LYS A 14 33.54 20.26 -4.01
N GLU A 15 33.37 21.50 -4.49
CA GLU A 15 32.17 22.28 -4.23
C GLU A 15 30.94 21.69 -4.96
N ASN A 16 31.13 21.18 -6.17
CA ASN A 16 30.07 20.54 -6.94
C ASN A 16 29.59 19.25 -6.25
N ILE A 17 30.53 18.41 -5.84
CA ILE A 17 30.23 17.15 -5.14
C ILE A 17 29.59 17.42 -3.78
N GLN A 18 30.12 18.37 -3.01
CA GLN A 18 29.53 18.77 -1.73
C GLN A 18 28.08 19.25 -1.90
N TYR A 19 27.79 20.01 -2.95
CA TYR A 19 26.42 20.46 -3.22
C TYR A 19 25.49 19.29 -3.58
N MET A 20 25.96 18.35 -4.39
CA MET A 20 25.19 17.14 -4.74
C MET A 20 24.90 16.31 -3.49
N ASP A 21 25.89 16.05 -2.65
CA ASP A 21 25.77 15.24 -1.43
C ASP A 21 24.89 15.91 -0.36
N GLN A 22 24.86 17.25 -0.30
CA GLN A 22 23.92 17.99 0.57
C GLN A 22 22.48 17.95 0.08
N THR A 23 22.29 17.85 -1.23
CA THR A 23 20.95 17.90 -1.84
C THR A 23 20.33 16.51 -2.03
N LEU A 24 21.15 15.55 -2.43
CA LEU A 24 20.74 14.14 -2.53
C LEU A 24 21.05 13.40 -1.22
N PRO A 25 20.13 12.67 -0.65
CA PRO A 25 20.33 11.93 0.61
C PRO A 25 21.14 10.64 0.40
N VAL A 26 22.34 10.74 -0.21
CA VAL A 26 23.20 9.60 -0.59
C VAL A 26 23.51 8.67 0.59
N GLU A 27 23.79 9.25 1.77
CA GLU A 27 24.10 8.45 2.97
C GLU A 27 22.88 7.78 3.61
N LYS A 28 21.66 8.25 3.29
CA LYS A 28 20.40 7.81 3.94
C LYS A 28 19.52 6.97 3.03
N SER A 29 19.61 7.18 1.73
CA SER A 29 18.76 6.51 0.74
C SER A 29 19.61 5.54 -0.06
N PHE A 30 19.43 4.24 0.17
CA PHE A 30 20.26 3.20 -0.43
C PHE A 30 20.15 3.14 -1.96
N ASP A 31 19.02 3.60 -2.51
CA ASP A 31 18.76 3.60 -3.95
C ASP A 31 19.54 4.68 -4.72
N ILE A 32 20.14 5.65 -4.02
CA ILE A 32 20.95 6.69 -4.64
C ILE A 32 22.43 6.31 -4.50
N ILE A 33 23.00 5.85 -5.59
CA ILE A 33 24.38 5.40 -5.61
C ILE A 33 25.29 6.56 -5.99
N ARG A 34 26.34 6.76 -5.16
CA ARG A 34 27.49 7.62 -5.41
C ARG A 34 28.72 6.74 -5.58
N ARG A 35 29.32 6.74 -6.76
CA ARG A 35 30.51 5.96 -7.04
C ARG A 35 31.66 6.85 -7.46
N GLU A 36 32.70 6.87 -6.65
CA GLU A 36 33.98 7.54 -6.95
C GLU A 36 34.82 6.66 -7.88
N MET A 37 35.53 7.30 -8.81
CA MET A 37 36.52 6.66 -9.67
C MET A 37 37.54 7.68 -10.14
N GLU A 38 38.67 7.19 -10.62
CA GLU A 38 39.73 8.01 -11.22
C GLU A 38 39.84 7.69 -12.71
N ILE A 39 39.83 8.75 -13.56
CA ILE A 39 40.00 8.61 -15.01
C ILE A 39 41.08 9.56 -15.49
N GLY A 40 42.07 9.02 -16.20
CA GLY A 40 43.18 9.81 -16.70
C GLY A 40 43.91 10.64 -15.64
N GLY A 41 43.99 10.17 -14.40
CA GLY A 41 44.60 10.87 -13.28
C GLY A 41 43.75 11.99 -12.66
N LYS A 42 42.46 12.13 -13.01
CA LYS A 42 41.52 13.06 -12.42
C LYS A 42 40.46 12.36 -11.58
N GLU A 43 40.13 12.97 -10.45
CA GLU A 43 39.02 12.53 -9.62
C GLU A 43 37.66 12.69 -10.37
N SER A 44 36.80 11.69 -10.25
CA SER A 44 35.49 11.72 -10.88
C SER A 44 34.46 10.97 -10.04
N VAL A 45 33.19 11.31 -10.21
CA VAL A 45 32.08 10.72 -9.44
C VAL A 45 30.88 10.47 -10.33
N PHE A 46 30.30 9.29 -10.18
CA PHE A 46 28.99 8.95 -10.71
C PHE A 46 27.90 9.11 -9.64
N TYR A 47 26.73 9.63 -10.08
CA TYR A 47 25.48 9.57 -9.36
C TYR A 47 24.42 8.87 -10.21
N TYR A 48 23.76 7.85 -9.68
CA TYR A 48 22.69 7.15 -10.36
C TYR A 48 21.75 6.47 -9.36
N ILE A 49 20.58 6.03 -9.86
CA ILE A 49 19.58 5.33 -9.05
C ILE A 49 19.70 3.82 -9.28
N ASP A 50 19.80 3.06 -8.18
CA ASP A 50 19.77 1.60 -8.22
C ASP A 50 18.42 1.08 -8.76
N GLY A 51 18.49 0.02 -9.57
CA GLY A 51 17.32 -0.53 -10.26
C GLY A 51 16.82 0.27 -11.46
N PHE A 52 17.45 1.41 -11.81
CA PHE A 52 17.14 2.15 -13.05
C PHE A 52 18.21 2.02 -14.12
N ILE A 53 19.36 1.47 -13.80
CA ILE A 53 20.48 1.39 -14.72
C ILE A 53 20.44 0.07 -15.49
N LYS A 54 20.72 0.13 -16.77
CA LYS A 54 20.99 -1.03 -17.61
C LYS A 54 22.44 -1.45 -17.40
N ASP A 55 22.66 -2.55 -16.68
CA ASP A 55 23.98 -3.03 -16.24
C ASP A 55 24.97 -3.18 -17.40
N GLU A 56 24.52 -3.75 -18.52
CA GLU A 56 25.39 -3.94 -19.71
C GLU A 56 25.88 -2.61 -20.30
N ALA A 57 25.02 -1.56 -20.29
CA ALA A 57 25.39 -0.25 -20.80
C ALA A 57 26.38 0.43 -19.85
N MET A 58 26.09 0.37 -18.55
CA MET A 58 26.95 0.96 -17.52
C MET A 58 28.29 0.30 -17.46
N LEU A 59 28.37 -1.03 -17.56
CA LEU A 59 29.62 -1.78 -17.61
C LEU A 59 30.49 -1.31 -18.77
N LYS A 60 29.93 -1.22 -19.99
CA LYS A 60 30.68 -0.74 -21.18
C LYS A 60 31.18 0.68 -21.02
N ILE A 61 30.41 1.56 -20.41
CA ILE A 61 30.83 2.94 -20.14
C ILE A 61 31.96 2.97 -19.13
N MET A 62 31.85 2.23 -18.04
CA MET A 62 32.88 2.16 -17.02
C MET A 62 34.18 1.58 -17.55
N ASP A 63 34.12 0.52 -18.34
CA ASP A 63 35.30 -0.07 -19.01
C ASP A 63 35.99 0.94 -19.95
N SER A 64 35.20 1.66 -20.74
CA SER A 64 35.69 2.74 -21.61
C SER A 64 36.38 3.84 -20.79
N PHE A 65 35.81 4.26 -19.69
CA PHE A 65 36.35 5.34 -18.85
C PHE A 65 37.64 4.94 -18.12
N LEU A 66 37.67 3.72 -17.58
CA LEU A 66 38.87 3.19 -16.90
C LEU A 66 40.05 2.98 -17.86
N SER A 67 39.81 2.86 -19.16
CA SER A 67 40.83 2.72 -20.18
C SER A 67 41.45 4.06 -20.63
N ILE A 68 40.89 5.22 -20.21
CA ILE A 68 41.36 6.55 -20.60
C ILE A 68 42.67 6.88 -19.86
N THR A 69 43.70 7.19 -20.62
CA THR A 69 44.98 7.68 -20.08
C THR A 69 44.97 9.20 -19.86
N ALA A 70 45.94 9.74 -19.10
CA ALA A 70 46.01 11.18 -18.84
C ALA A 70 46.21 12.01 -20.13
N GLU A 71 46.87 11.43 -21.14
CA GLU A 71 47.09 12.07 -22.43
C GLU A 71 45.84 12.10 -23.31
N ASP A 72 44.97 11.10 -23.13
CA ASP A 72 43.75 10.93 -23.90
C ASP A 72 42.50 11.61 -23.28
N LEU A 73 42.63 12.18 -22.08
CA LEU A 73 41.53 12.80 -21.40
C LEU A 73 41.17 14.15 -22.01
N PRO A 74 39.94 14.37 -22.56
CA PRO A 74 39.52 15.64 -23.10
C PRO A 74 39.54 16.76 -22.05
N GLN A 75 39.74 18.00 -22.49
CA GLN A 75 39.85 19.15 -21.59
C GLN A 75 38.48 19.66 -21.07
N ASP A 76 37.40 19.36 -21.77
CA ASP A 76 36.06 19.81 -21.44
C ASP A 76 35.00 18.70 -21.61
N ALA A 77 33.86 18.90 -20.98
CA ALA A 77 32.75 17.94 -20.96
C ALA A 77 32.12 17.71 -22.35
N GLU A 78 32.06 18.72 -23.21
CA GLU A 78 31.47 18.59 -24.54
C GLU A 78 32.35 17.71 -25.46
N THR A 79 33.64 17.89 -25.41
CA THR A 79 34.60 17.06 -26.15
C THR A 79 34.61 15.63 -25.63
N PHE A 80 34.51 15.48 -24.29
CA PHE A 80 34.41 14.17 -23.66
C PHE A 80 33.16 13.43 -24.11
N SER A 81 32.01 14.07 -24.14
CA SER A 81 30.74 13.47 -24.56
C SER A 81 30.78 12.92 -25.99
N LYS A 82 31.48 13.63 -26.88
CA LYS A 82 31.58 13.28 -28.31
C LYS A 82 32.62 12.21 -28.62
N GLN A 83 33.69 12.14 -27.84
CA GLN A 83 34.85 11.29 -28.17
C GLN A 83 35.01 10.04 -27.33
N LYS A 84 34.55 10.07 -26.08
CA LYS A 84 34.82 9.01 -25.09
C LYS A 84 33.58 8.22 -24.67
N ILE A 85 32.40 8.63 -25.06
CA ILE A 85 31.15 7.89 -24.75
C ILE A 85 30.64 7.21 -26.02
N PRO A 86 30.87 5.89 -26.17
CA PRO A 86 30.59 5.20 -27.44
C PRO A 86 29.15 4.85 -27.68
N TYR A 87 28.32 4.89 -26.66
CA TYR A 87 26.94 4.39 -26.71
C TYR A 87 26.10 5.15 -25.70
N VAL A 88 24.88 5.42 -25.98
CA VAL A 88 23.82 6.12 -25.25
C VAL A 88 23.69 7.60 -25.61
N GLU A 89 22.51 8.15 -25.34
CA GLU A 89 22.25 9.59 -25.42
C GLU A 89 22.94 10.31 -24.26
N VAL A 90 23.63 11.41 -24.57
CA VAL A 90 24.42 12.15 -23.60
C VAL A 90 24.08 13.63 -23.66
N ASP A 91 23.67 14.18 -22.54
CA ASP A 91 23.48 15.62 -22.35
C ASP A 91 24.60 16.21 -21.50
N VAL A 92 25.08 17.41 -21.86
CA VAL A 92 26.04 18.18 -21.07
C VAL A 92 25.28 19.28 -20.34
N LEU A 93 25.18 19.19 -19.02
CA LEU A 93 24.35 20.07 -18.20
C LEU A 93 25.22 20.90 -17.25
N LYS A 94 24.91 22.23 -17.19
CA LYS A 94 25.56 23.19 -16.28
C LYS A 94 24.70 23.56 -15.07
N CYS A 95 23.41 23.32 -15.11
CA CYS A 95 22.49 23.73 -14.05
C CYS A 95 22.21 22.57 -13.09
N PHE A 96 22.43 22.77 -11.79
CA PHE A 96 22.18 21.73 -10.79
C PHE A 96 20.71 21.29 -10.70
N ASP A 97 19.74 22.19 -10.91
CA ASP A 97 18.31 21.80 -10.88
C ASP A 97 17.99 20.78 -12.00
N ASP A 98 18.62 20.95 -13.18
CA ASP A 98 18.43 20.05 -14.31
C ASP A 98 19.21 18.74 -14.09
N ILE A 99 20.40 18.80 -13.50
CA ILE A 99 21.22 17.64 -13.12
C ILE A 99 20.47 16.79 -12.09
N LEU A 100 19.97 17.37 -11.01
CA LEU A 100 19.21 16.67 -9.97
C LEU A 100 17.96 16.00 -10.54
N ARG A 101 17.24 16.70 -11.43
CA ARG A 101 16.10 16.11 -12.14
C ARG A 101 16.49 14.90 -12.96
N ASN A 102 17.62 14.95 -13.64
CA ASN A 102 18.15 13.84 -14.44
C ASN A 102 18.52 12.65 -13.55
N VAL A 103 19.29 12.84 -12.47
CA VAL A 103 19.61 11.76 -11.53
C VAL A 103 18.33 11.11 -11.01
N LEU A 104 17.38 11.90 -10.48
CA LEU A 104 16.13 11.39 -9.91
C LEU A 104 15.18 10.79 -10.94
N SER A 105 15.40 11.06 -12.24
CA SER A 105 14.70 10.37 -13.32
C SER A 105 15.41 9.11 -13.79
N GLY A 106 16.60 8.78 -13.21
CA GLY A 106 17.33 7.54 -13.48
C GLY A 106 18.45 7.67 -14.49
N THR A 107 18.77 8.87 -14.96
CA THR A 107 19.94 9.11 -15.81
C THR A 107 21.22 9.01 -14.97
N ALA A 108 22.26 8.35 -15.47
CA ALA A 108 23.56 8.34 -14.82
C ALA A 108 24.27 9.68 -15.06
N VAL A 109 24.64 10.35 -13.98
CA VAL A 109 25.32 11.65 -14.03
C VAL A 109 26.76 11.50 -13.58
N PHE A 110 27.66 12.08 -14.35
CA PHE A 110 29.09 11.96 -14.16
C PHE A 110 29.76 13.33 -14.07
N PHE A 111 30.52 13.55 -13.00
CA PHE A 111 31.35 14.71 -12.78
C PHE A 111 32.82 14.34 -12.89
N VAL A 112 33.61 15.21 -13.53
CA VAL A 112 35.07 15.07 -13.67
C VAL A 112 35.72 16.32 -13.13
N ASP A 113 36.82 16.18 -12.42
CA ASP A 113 37.56 17.31 -11.88
C ASP A 113 38.05 18.25 -12.98
N GLY A 114 37.82 19.55 -12.76
CA GLY A 114 38.16 20.63 -13.69
C GLY A 114 37.16 20.88 -14.82
N TYR A 115 36.03 20.14 -14.90
CA TYR A 115 34.97 20.43 -15.86
C TYR A 115 33.93 21.38 -15.24
N ASP A 116 33.38 22.29 -16.07
CA ASP A 116 32.32 23.25 -15.69
C ASP A 116 30.90 22.75 -15.99
N ALA A 117 30.77 21.47 -16.27
CA ALA A 117 29.50 20.82 -16.59
C ALA A 117 29.50 19.35 -16.18
N ALA A 118 28.34 18.77 -15.96
CA ALA A 118 28.13 17.35 -15.73
C ALA A 118 27.68 16.63 -17.00
N LEU A 119 28.13 15.41 -17.17
CA LEU A 119 27.73 14.50 -18.26
C LEU A 119 26.54 13.65 -17.79
N CYS A 120 25.41 13.76 -18.45
CA CYS A 120 24.20 13.00 -18.15
C CYS A 120 23.99 11.94 -19.23
N MET A 121 24.18 10.67 -18.86
CA MET A 121 24.13 9.53 -19.78
C MET A 121 22.83 8.76 -19.59
N ASP A 122 22.04 8.59 -20.66
CA ASP A 122 20.78 7.85 -20.59
C ASP A 122 20.99 6.34 -20.70
N CYS A 123 21.31 5.72 -19.56
CA CYS A 123 21.42 4.27 -19.41
C CYS A 123 20.17 3.65 -18.78
N ARG A 124 19.03 4.32 -18.85
CA ARG A 124 17.81 3.91 -18.11
C ARG A 124 17.24 2.60 -18.62
N SER A 125 16.91 1.75 -17.65
CA SER A 125 16.06 0.58 -17.83
C SER A 125 15.08 0.56 -16.66
N TYR A 126 13.90 1.16 -16.83
CA TYR A 126 12.91 1.09 -15.78
C TYR A 126 12.45 -0.35 -15.58
N PRO A 127 12.24 -0.78 -14.32
CA PRO A 127 11.57 -2.05 -14.06
C PRO A 127 10.26 -2.07 -14.83
N ALA A 128 10.22 -2.82 -15.89
CA ALA A 128 9.03 -3.10 -16.66
C ALA A 128 8.74 -4.57 -16.46
N ARG A 129 7.69 -4.84 -15.77
CA ARG A 129 7.06 -6.13 -15.62
C ARG A 129 6.78 -6.74 -16.99
N GLY A 130 6.86 -8.09 -17.14
CA GLY A 130 5.86 -8.80 -17.92
C GLY A 130 4.53 -8.50 -17.22
N VAL A 131 3.70 -7.67 -17.83
CA VAL A 131 2.67 -6.88 -17.15
C VAL A 131 1.50 -7.76 -16.72
N ASP A 132 1.44 -8.16 -15.44
CA ASP A 132 0.22 -8.66 -14.84
C ASP A 132 -0.33 -7.65 -13.84
N GLU A 133 -1.58 -7.31 -13.96
CA GLU A 133 -2.32 -6.47 -13.03
C GLU A 133 -2.47 -7.23 -11.70
N PRO A 134 -2.31 -6.57 -10.53
CA PRO A 134 -2.52 -7.22 -9.24
C PRO A 134 -3.89 -7.86 -9.16
N ASP A 135 -3.97 -9.10 -8.68
CA ASP A 135 -5.25 -9.82 -8.64
C ASP A 135 -6.24 -9.22 -7.65
N LYS A 136 -5.75 -8.71 -6.53
CA LYS A 136 -6.58 -8.16 -5.44
C LYS A 136 -6.82 -6.67 -5.53
N ASP A 137 -5.93 -5.91 -6.17
CA ASP A 137 -5.94 -4.44 -6.21
C ASP A 137 -6.18 -3.94 -7.65
N LYS A 138 -7.11 -4.56 -8.39
CA LYS A 138 -7.44 -4.20 -9.77
C LYS A 138 -8.02 -2.81 -9.87
N SER A 139 -7.61 -2.04 -10.87
CA SER A 139 -8.17 -0.72 -11.14
C SER A 139 -8.82 -0.63 -12.51
N LEU A 140 -9.97 0.06 -12.56
CA LEU A 140 -10.67 0.34 -13.82
C LEU A 140 -9.91 1.36 -14.67
N ARG A 141 -9.17 2.26 -14.05
CA ARG A 141 -8.34 3.29 -14.69
C ARG A 141 -7.05 3.49 -13.90
N GLY A 142 -6.00 3.96 -14.57
CA GLY A 142 -4.73 4.27 -13.95
C GLY A 142 -3.64 3.27 -14.27
N SER A 143 -2.62 3.30 -13.46
CA SER A 143 -1.46 2.42 -13.58
C SER A 143 -1.86 0.96 -13.29
N ARG A 144 -1.37 0.03 -14.08
CA ARG A 144 -1.61 -1.40 -13.89
C ARG A 144 -0.39 -2.14 -13.36
N ASP A 145 0.71 -1.43 -13.12
CA ASP A 145 1.90 -2.01 -12.49
C ASP A 145 1.64 -2.28 -11.01
N GLY A 146 2.06 -3.43 -10.57
CA GLY A 146 2.02 -3.86 -9.17
C GLY A 146 3.42 -4.04 -8.61
N PHE A 147 3.53 -4.13 -7.28
CA PHE A 147 4.74 -4.58 -6.62
C PHE A 147 5.02 -6.05 -6.97
N VAL A 148 6.30 -6.40 -6.91
CA VAL A 148 6.82 -7.76 -7.15
C VAL A 148 7.58 -8.25 -5.91
N GLU A 149 8.07 -9.47 -5.93
CA GLU A 149 8.79 -10.05 -4.79
C GLU A 149 10.15 -9.39 -4.54
N THR A 150 10.77 -8.81 -5.57
CA THR A 150 12.11 -8.20 -5.48
C THR A 150 12.07 -6.77 -4.96
N ILE A 151 12.67 -6.51 -3.81
CA ILE A 151 12.63 -5.22 -3.12
C ILE A 151 13.22 -4.06 -3.94
N VAL A 152 14.31 -4.30 -4.68
CA VAL A 152 14.96 -3.27 -5.53
C VAL A 152 14.01 -2.79 -6.63
N PHE A 153 13.24 -3.68 -7.24
CA PHE A 153 12.23 -3.28 -8.23
C PHE A 153 11.11 -2.48 -7.59
N ASN A 154 10.70 -2.84 -6.40
CA ASN A 154 9.64 -2.14 -5.67
C ASN A 154 10.05 -0.72 -5.29
N THR A 155 11.27 -0.53 -4.80
CA THR A 155 11.82 0.79 -4.50
C THR A 155 12.01 1.63 -5.76
N ALA A 156 12.48 1.05 -6.84
CA ALA A 156 12.58 1.71 -8.14
C ALA A 156 11.20 2.16 -8.67
N LEU A 157 10.14 1.34 -8.54
CA LEU A 157 8.78 1.74 -8.89
C LEU A 157 8.29 2.95 -8.08
N MET A 158 8.66 3.04 -6.80
CA MET A 158 8.35 4.20 -5.95
C MET A 158 9.14 5.43 -6.38
N ARG A 159 10.45 5.31 -6.61
CA ARG A 159 11.33 6.40 -7.07
C ARG A 159 10.89 6.96 -8.43
N ARG A 160 10.45 6.10 -9.34
CA ARG A 160 9.94 6.52 -10.65
C ARG A 160 8.76 7.49 -10.55
N ARG A 161 7.91 7.31 -9.51
CA ARG A 161 6.73 8.16 -9.25
C ARG A 161 7.04 9.41 -8.47
N ILE A 162 8.01 9.33 -7.56
CA ILE A 162 8.40 10.45 -6.68
C ILE A 162 9.85 10.81 -6.98
N ARG A 163 10.03 11.78 -7.87
CA ARG A 163 11.34 12.32 -8.27
C ARG A 163 11.72 13.51 -7.39
N ASP A 164 11.71 13.29 -6.08
CA ASP A 164 11.97 14.31 -5.07
C ASP A 164 13.15 13.85 -4.19
N PRO A 165 14.17 14.70 -3.94
CA PRO A 165 15.29 14.37 -3.07
C PRO A 165 14.88 14.14 -1.61
N HIS A 166 13.70 14.62 -1.18
CA HIS A 166 13.17 14.36 0.15
C HIS A 166 12.65 12.94 0.33
N LEU A 167 12.46 12.16 -0.75
CA LEU A 167 12.14 10.75 -0.65
C LEU A 167 13.39 9.99 -0.19
N ILE A 168 13.29 9.39 0.99
CA ILE A 168 14.34 8.55 1.59
C ILE A 168 13.85 7.11 1.66
N MET A 169 14.70 6.19 1.28
CA MET A 169 14.49 4.75 1.36
C MET A 169 15.65 4.15 2.15
N GLU A 170 15.40 3.83 3.42
CA GLU A 170 16.42 3.24 4.28
C GLU A 170 16.30 1.73 4.27
N MET A 171 17.42 1.06 4.00
CA MET A 171 17.50 -0.40 4.05
C MET A 171 17.87 -0.85 5.46
N THR A 172 17.21 -1.87 5.94
CA THR A 172 17.49 -2.58 7.18
C THR A 172 17.19 -4.05 7.02
N GLU A 173 17.69 -4.89 7.91
CA GLU A 173 17.45 -6.33 7.90
C GLU A 173 16.69 -6.76 9.16
N ALA A 174 15.89 -7.81 9.05
CA ALA A 174 15.26 -8.45 10.21
C ALA A 174 15.27 -9.98 10.08
N GLY A 175 15.31 -10.65 11.26
CA GLY A 175 15.44 -12.10 11.37
C GLY A 175 16.90 -12.53 11.48
N GLN A 176 17.22 -13.39 12.47
CA GLN A 176 18.59 -13.87 12.67
C GLN A 176 19.01 -14.86 11.57
N SER A 177 18.08 -15.74 11.19
CA SER A 177 18.33 -16.76 10.17
C SER A 177 17.90 -16.31 8.78
N SER A 178 16.77 -15.60 8.65
CA SER A 178 16.26 -15.19 7.34
C SER A 178 16.97 -13.95 6.77
N ARG A 179 17.49 -13.05 7.61
CA ARG A 179 18.11 -11.76 7.22
C ARG A 179 17.35 -11.09 6.07
N THR A 180 16.03 -10.96 6.27
CA THR A 180 15.14 -10.42 5.24
C THR A 180 15.34 -8.91 5.12
N ASP A 181 15.58 -8.43 3.92
CA ASP A 181 15.72 -7.01 3.62
C ASP A 181 14.39 -6.27 3.77
N ILE A 182 14.45 -5.12 4.42
CA ILE A 182 13.30 -4.25 4.67
C ILE A 182 13.68 -2.83 4.26
N ALA A 183 12.92 -2.22 3.36
CA ALA A 183 13.07 -0.81 3.01
C ALA A 183 12.00 0.02 3.71
N VAL A 184 12.41 0.98 4.53
CA VAL A 184 11.57 1.97 5.18
C VAL A 184 11.57 3.24 4.35
N CYS A 185 10.46 3.50 3.65
CA CYS A 185 10.32 4.62 2.71
C CYS A 185 9.50 5.76 3.36
N TYR A 186 9.97 6.99 3.23
CA TYR A 186 9.29 8.16 3.77
C TYR A 186 9.74 9.46 3.11
N MET A 187 8.89 10.52 3.22
CA MET A 187 9.26 11.88 2.82
C MET A 187 9.86 12.63 4.01
N SER A 188 11.13 13.03 3.94
CA SER A 188 11.86 13.65 5.08
C SER A 188 11.28 15.00 5.53
N ASP A 189 10.60 15.73 4.61
CA ASP A 189 9.95 17.02 4.84
C ASP A 189 8.53 16.92 5.42
N ARG A 190 7.89 15.72 5.37
CA ARG A 190 6.46 15.53 5.70
C ARG A 190 6.21 14.48 6.78
N VAL A 191 7.14 13.55 6.97
CA VAL A 191 6.97 12.44 7.91
C VAL A 191 6.90 12.92 9.36
N ASP A 192 6.06 12.27 10.15
CA ASP A 192 6.07 12.40 11.60
C ASP A 192 7.33 11.69 12.15
N LYS A 193 8.30 12.50 12.63
CA LYS A 193 9.61 12.00 13.08
C LYS A 193 9.51 11.10 14.32
N GLU A 194 8.54 11.35 15.20
CA GLU A 194 8.31 10.52 16.37
C GLU A 194 7.83 9.12 15.97
N LEU A 195 6.86 9.08 15.05
CA LEU A 195 6.39 7.82 14.48
C LEU A 195 7.50 7.07 13.75
N LEU A 196 8.28 7.75 12.91
CA LEU A 196 9.38 7.15 12.16
C LEU A 196 10.42 6.52 13.09
N ASN A 197 10.87 7.26 14.12
CA ASN A 197 11.82 6.76 15.09
C ASN A 197 11.26 5.56 15.89
N ASN A 198 9.97 5.59 16.21
CA ASN A 198 9.31 4.46 16.89
C ASN A 198 9.29 3.21 15.98
N ILE A 199 8.99 3.36 14.69
CA ILE A 199 9.01 2.25 13.73
C ILE A 199 10.42 1.66 13.62
N LYS A 200 11.44 2.50 13.37
CA LYS A 200 12.84 2.07 13.25
C LYS A 200 13.32 1.34 14.52
N SER A 201 13.11 1.95 15.69
CA SER A 201 13.49 1.34 16.96
C SER A 201 12.79 0.00 17.23
N ARG A 202 11.58 -0.20 16.69
CA ARG A 202 10.89 -1.48 16.80
C ARG A 202 11.47 -2.51 15.85
N ILE A 203 11.82 -2.12 14.60
CA ILE A 203 12.46 -3.03 13.63
C ILE A 203 13.83 -3.46 14.17
N GLU A 204 14.65 -2.53 14.65
CA GLU A 204 15.98 -2.83 15.23
C GLU A 204 15.94 -3.76 16.44
N LYS A 205 14.87 -3.67 17.25
CA LYS A 205 14.67 -4.49 18.44
C LYS A 205 13.95 -5.81 18.19
N LEU A 206 13.72 -6.17 16.93
CA LEU A 206 13.07 -7.43 16.60
C LEU A 206 14.03 -8.60 16.85
N GLU A 207 13.81 -9.30 17.96
CA GLU A 207 14.47 -10.57 18.28
C GLU A 207 13.62 -11.73 17.73
N VAL A 208 13.54 -11.85 16.40
CA VAL A 208 12.88 -12.96 15.72
C VAL A 208 13.90 -13.77 14.96
N ASP A 209 13.76 -15.11 14.97
CA ASP A 209 14.67 -15.99 14.26
C ASP A 209 14.47 -15.87 12.74
N ASP A 210 13.22 -15.89 12.30
CA ASP A 210 12.85 -15.77 10.91
C ASP A 210 11.56 -14.95 10.69
N LEU A 211 11.40 -14.40 9.49
CA LEU A 211 10.17 -13.78 8.99
C LEU A 211 9.50 -14.74 7.98
N ARG A 212 8.94 -15.86 8.47
CA ARG A 212 8.36 -16.93 7.63
C ARG A 212 7.32 -16.45 6.62
N MET A 213 6.46 -15.54 7.03
CA MET A 213 5.43 -14.91 6.20
C MET A 213 5.82 -13.48 5.85
N ASN A 214 7.13 -13.21 5.72
CA ASN A 214 7.71 -11.94 5.32
C ASN A 214 6.98 -10.74 5.94
N GLN A 215 6.20 -10.04 5.14
CA GLN A 215 5.47 -8.83 5.53
C GLN A 215 4.48 -9.06 6.68
N GLN A 216 3.75 -10.18 6.71
CA GLN A 216 2.79 -10.48 7.78
C GLN A 216 3.51 -10.76 9.10
N SER A 217 4.61 -11.49 9.07
CA SER A 217 5.45 -11.74 10.24
C SER A 217 6.03 -10.44 10.81
N LEU A 218 6.47 -9.52 9.93
CA LEU A 218 6.91 -8.19 10.34
C LEU A 218 5.77 -7.39 10.99
N ALA A 219 4.57 -7.39 10.41
CA ALA A 219 3.42 -6.70 10.97
C ALA A 219 3.06 -7.19 12.38
N GLU A 220 3.10 -8.50 12.61
CA GLU A 220 2.85 -9.12 13.92
C GLU A 220 3.96 -8.84 14.94
N ALA A 221 5.20 -8.80 14.49
CA ALA A 221 6.36 -8.49 15.32
C ALA A 221 6.39 -7.01 15.73
N LEU A 222 6.07 -6.10 14.79
CA LEU A 222 5.98 -4.67 15.07
C LEU A 222 4.84 -4.32 16.02
N PHE A 223 3.76 -5.05 15.98
CA PHE A 223 2.57 -4.78 16.79
C PHE A 223 2.01 -6.04 17.44
N LYS A 224 2.25 -6.22 18.74
CA LYS A 224 1.65 -7.32 19.49
C LYS A 224 0.13 -7.23 19.41
N ARG A 225 -0.49 -8.03 18.55
CA ARG A 225 -1.95 -8.09 18.41
C ARG A 225 -2.57 -8.56 19.72
N LYS A 226 -3.57 -7.81 20.18
CA LYS A 226 -4.46 -8.29 21.22
C LYS A 226 -5.45 -9.24 20.56
N TRP A 227 -5.48 -10.52 20.92
CA TRP A 227 -6.29 -11.56 20.28
C TRP A 227 -7.79 -11.22 20.17
N PHE A 228 -8.31 -10.38 21.07
CA PHE A 228 -9.72 -9.94 21.08
C PHE A 228 -10.00 -8.70 20.21
N ASN A 229 -8.99 -8.07 19.61
CA ASN A 229 -9.18 -6.90 18.75
C ASN A 229 -8.96 -7.30 17.29
N PRO A 230 -10.04 -7.46 16.49
CA PRO A 230 -9.93 -7.91 15.11
C PRO A 230 -9.58 -6.81 14.12
N PHE A 231 -9.53 -5.52 14.55
CA PHE A 231 -9.29 -4.41 13.64
C PHE A 231 -7.85 -4.38 13.13
N PRO A 232 -7.63 -4.29 11.80
CA PRO A 232 -6.31 -4.19 11.21
C PRO A 232 -5.61 -2.89 11.63
N LYS A 233 -4.28 -2.93 11.72
CA LYS A 233 -3.43 -1.80 12.13
C LYS A 233 -2.62 -1.23 10.98
N PHE A 234 -2.52 -1.98 9.90
CA PHE A 234 -1.75 -1.67 8.71
C PHE A 234 -2.65 -1.76 7.49
N LYS A 235 -2.42 -0.89 6.52
CA LYS A 235 -2.98 -1.04 5.19
C LYS A 235 -1.93 -1.69 4.29
N PHE A 236 -2.30 -2.75 3.61
CA PHE A 236 -1.48 -3.37 2.59
C PHE A 236 -1.99 -2.95 1.21
N THR A 237 -1.06 -2.70 0.30
CA THR A 237 -1.40 -2.44 -1.11
C THR A 237 -0.36 -3.08 -2.03
N GLU A 238 -0.83 -3.67 -3.10
CA GLU A 238 0.01 -4.21 -4.17
C GLU A 238 0.32 -3.13 -5.23
N ARG A 239 -0.19 -1.90 -5.02
CA ARG A 239 -0.13 -0.79 -5.99
C ARG A 239 0.90 0.26 -5.63
N PRO A 240 1.94 0.44 -6.48
CA PRO A 240 2.94 1.49 -6.27
C PRO A 240 2.39 2.91 -6.34
N ASP A 241 1.31 3.16 -7.12
CA ASP A 241 0.67 4.48 -7.20
C ASP A 241 -0.01 4.87 -5.88
N THR A 242 -0.74 3.93 -5.26
CA THR A 242 -1.36 4.12 -3.94
C THR A 242 -0.31 4.35 -2.86
N ALA A 243 0.77 3.55 -2.85
CA ALA A 243 1.86 3.69 -1.89
C ALA A 243 2.57 5.05 -2.05
N ALA A 244 2.84 5.49 -3.31
CA ALA A 244 3.43 6.79 -3.58
C ALA A 244 2.54 7.95 -3.13
N ALA A 245 1.22 7.88 -3.36
CA ALA A 245 0.28 8.88 -2.87
C ALA A 245 0.33 8.99 -1.33
N CYS A 246 0.35 7.86 -0.62
CA CYS A 246 0.47 7.84 0.83
C CYS A 246 1.79 8.43 1.35
N LEU A 247 2.92 8.21 0.66
CA LEU A 247 4.20 8.86 0.99
C LEU A 247 4.11 10.38 0.86
N LEU A 248 3.50 10.87 -0.22
CA LEU A 248 3.31 12.32 -0.44
C LEU A 248 2.38 12.96 0.61
N GLU A 249 1.51 12.18 1.25
CA GLU A 249 0.70 12.59 2.41
C GLU A 249 1.48 12.58 3.74
N GLY A 250 2.74 12.14 3.74
CA GLY A 250 3.60 12.06 4.93
C GLY A 250 3.47 10.75 5.72
N LYS A 251 2.87 9.71 5.14
CA LYS A 251 2.85 8.36 5.72
C LYS A 251 4.19 7.66 5.48
N VAL A 252 4.45 6.62 6.25
CA VAL A 252 5.59 5.71 6.09
C VAL A 252 5.13 4.48 5.32
N VAL A 253 5.91 4.06 4.35
CA VAL A 253 5.68 2.84 3.58
C VAL A 253 6.83 1.89 3.84
N ILE A 254 6.52 0.65 4.20
CA ILE A 254 7.51 -0.40 4.43
C ILE A 254 7.36 -1.45 3.33
N LEU A 255 8.45 -1.72 2.65
CA LEU A 255 8.59 -2.81 1.68
C LEU A 255 9.43 -3.91 2.31
N VAL A 256 9.04 -5.15 2.11
CA VAL A 256 9.74 -6.33 2.63
C VAL A 256 10.09 -7.21 1.45
N ASP A 257 11.32 -7.69 1.40
CA ASP A 257 11.74 -8.57 0.33
C ASP A 257 10.91 -9.86 0.30
N ASN A 258 10.77 -10.44 -0.88
CA ASN A 258 9.87 -11.58 -1.14
C ASN A 258 8.39 -11.31 -0.84
N SER A 259 7.95 -10.02 -0.88
CA SER A 259 6.54 -9.64 -0.68
C SER A 259 6.06 -8.70 -1.78
N PRO A 260 5.02 -9.07 -2.55
CA PRO A 260 4.51 -8.26 -3.65
C PRO A 260 3.54 -7.17 -3.16
N SER A 261 3.70 -6.67 -1.95
CA SER A 261 2.85 -5.62 -1.40
C SER A 261 3.60 -4.71 -0.42
N ALA A 262 3.13 -3.48 -0.29
CA ALA A 262 3.65 -2.48 0.62
C ALA A 262 2.77 -2.35 1.87
N MET A 263 3.39 -2.16 3.02
CA MET A 263 2.73 -1.90 4.30
C MET A 263 2.75 -0.40 4.59
N ILE A 264 1.59 0.21 4.80
CA ILE A 264 1.40 1.66 4.99
C ILE A 264 1.05 1.97 6.44
N LEU A 265 1.70 3.01 6.98
CA LEU A 265 1.55 3.50 8.37
C LEU A 265 1.64 5.05 8.43
N PRO A 266 0.94 5.70 9.38
CA PRO A 266 -0.16 5.19 10.19
C PRO A 266 -1.42 5.04 9.35
N THR A 267 -2.36 4.21 9.77
CA THR A 267 -3.60 3.96 9.03
C THR A 267 -4.82 4.16 9.93
N SER A 268 -5.79 4.93 9.45
CA SER A 268 -7.11 5.09 10.06
C SER A 268 -8.13 4.13 9.43
N ILE A 269 -9.31 4.00 10.05
CA ILE A 269 -10.39 3.19 9.46
C ILE A 269 -10.84 3.73 8.10
N LEU A 270 -10.82 5.05 7.92
CA LEU A 270 -11.20 5.67 6.64
C LEU A 270 -10.20 5.35 5.55
N ASP A 271 -8.89 5.37 5.85
CA ASP A 271 -7.85 4.96 4.90
C ASP A 271 -8.04 3.51 4.42
N MET A 272 -8.62 2.64 5.26
CA MET A 272 -8.89 1.25 4.90
C MET A 272 -10.14 1.06 4.05
N ILE A 273 -11.11 1.97 4.18
CA ILE A 273 -12.34 1.97 3.37
C ILE A 273 -12.07 2.58 1.98
N GLU A 274 -11.09 3.48 1.87
CA GLU A 274 -10.73 4.14 0.62
C GLU A 274 -10.04 3.18 -0.36
N GLU A 275 -10.42 3.29 -1.62
CA GLU A 275 -9.88 2.52 -2.74
C GLU A 275 -9.22 3.43 -3.77
N ALA A 276 -8.20 2.92 -4.48
CA ALA A 276 -7.49 3.67 -5.52
C ALA A 276 -8.42 4.21 -6.61
N ASN A 277 -9.46 3.44 -6.97
CA ASN A 277 -10.43 3.85 -7.99
C ASN A 277 -11.17 5.15 -7.65
N ASP A 278 -11.36 5.47 -6.37
CA ASP A 278 -12.07 6.69 -5.93
C ASP A 278 -11.34 7.97 -6.41
N TYR A 279 -10.02 7.91 -6.57
CA TYR A 279 -9.18 9.02 -7.02
C TYR A 279 -9.07 9.14 -8.55
N TYR A 280 -9.38 8.07 -9.29
CA TYR A 280 -9.31 8.07 -10.75
C TYR A 280 -10.61 8.51 -11.43
N PHE A 281 -11.69 8.64 -10.68
CA PHE A 281 -12.97 9.15 -11.17
C PHE A 281 -13.09 10.67 -11.01
N PRO A 282 -14.00 11.34 -11.77
CA PRO A 282 -14.34 12.74 -11.51
C PRO A 282 -14.76 12.95 -10.05
N THR A 283 -14.43 14.12 -9.49
CA THR A 283 -14.60 14.43 -8.05
C THR A 283 -15.97 14.06 -7.48
N LEU A 284 -17.04 14.35 -8.23
CA LEU A 284 -18.40 14.00 -7.79
C LEU A 284 -18.62 12.50 -7.69
N THR A 285 -18.15 11.76 -8.69
CA THR A 285 -18.29 10.28 -8.73
C THR A 285 -17.44 9.63 -7.64
N GLY A 286 -16.17 10.07 -7.47
CA GLY A 286 -15.30 9.55 -6.41
C GLY A 286 -15.88 9.82 -5.03
N MET A 287 -16.41 11.02 -4.78
CA MET A 287 -17.09 11.36 -3.51
C MET A 287 -18.33 10.47 -3.29
N TYR A 288 -19.15 10.28 -4.30
CA TYR A 288 -20.34 9.41 -4.21
C TYR A 288 -19.94 7.96 -3.86
N LEU A 289 -18.92 7.40 -4.51
CA LEU A 289 -18.44 6.03 -4.23
C LEU A 289 -17.91 5.91 -2.80
N LYS A 290 -17.13 6.89 -2.34
CA LYS A 290 -16.61 6.93 -0.97
C LYS A 290 -17.73 6.99 0.07
N ILE A 291 -18.74 7.85 -0.11
CA ILE A 291 -19.91 7.96 0.77
C ILE A 291 -20.71 6.65 0.74
N SER A 292 -20.99 6.12 -0.44
CA SER A 292 -21.75 4.88 -0.60
C SER A 292 -21.06 3.70 0.10
N ARG A 293 -19.75 3.56 -0.08
CA ARG A 293 -18.95 2.50 0.58
C ARG A 293 -18.97 2.66 2.10
N THR A 294 -18.86 3.89 2.61
CA THR A 294 -18.96 4.16 4.05
C THR A 294 -20.35 3.81 4.61
N LEU A 295 -21.42 4.18 3.92
CA LEU A 295 -22.79 3.84 4.32
C LEU A 295 -23.02 2.31 4.30
N ILE A 296 -22.55 1.62 3.25
CA ILE A 296 -22.63 0.16 3.15
C ILE A 296 -21.84 -0.49 4.30
N THR A 297 -20.64 0.03 4.63
CA THR A 297 -19.83 -0.46 5.77
C THR A 297 -20.61 -0.37 7.08
N ILE A 298 -21.23 0.76 7.35
CA ILE A 298 -22.07 0.96 8.55
C ILE A 298 -23.27 0.01 8.51
N ALA A 299 -23.99 -0.06 7.37
CA ALA A 299 -25.14 -0.94 7.21
C ALA A 299 -24.76 -2.41 7.44
N THR A 300 -23.59 -2.86 6.99
CA THR A 300 -23.10 -4.22 7.19
C THR A 300 -23.05 -4.62 8.67
N VAL A 301 -22.73 -3.71 9.58
CA VAL A 301 -22.66 -4.01 11.01
C VAL A 301 -24.04 -4.02 11.68
N PHE A 302 -24.90 -3.06 11.31
CA PHE A 302 -26.15 -2.82 12.07
C PHE A 302 -27.39 -3.45 11.45
N PHE A 303 -27.37 -3.79 10.16
CA PHE A 303 -28.58 -4.15 9.42
C PHE A 303 -29.27 -5.42 9.94
N THR A 304 -28.55 -6.51 10.09
CA THR A 304 -29.13 -7.78 10.59
C THR A 304 -29.46 -7.74 12.08
N PRO A 305 -28.65 -7.13 12.99
CA PRO A 305 -29.06 -6.97 14.39
C PRO A 305 -30.31 -6.07 14.57
N LEU A 306 -30.40 -5.01 13.76
CA LEU A 306 -31.58 -4.13 13.80
C LEU A 306 -32.85 -4.86 13.32
N TYR A 307 -32.70 -5.66 12.25
CA TYR A 307 -33.81 -6.51 11.79
C TYR A 307 -34.27 -7.49 12.89
N LEU A 308 -33.30 -8.19 13.52
CA LEU A 308 -33.63 -9.10 14.62
C LEU A 308 -34.34 -8.40 15.78
N LEU A 309 -33.91 -7.17 16.12
CA LEU A 309 -34.55 -6.35 17.16
C LEU A 309 -36.00 -6.02 16.81
N TYR A 310 -36.29 -5.66 15.56
CA TYR A 310 -37.64 -5.41 15.10
C TYR A 310 -38.51 -6.67 15.11
N MET A 311 -37.95 -7.83 14.77
CA MET A 311 -38.69 -9.11 14.84
C MET A 311 -39.00 -9.52 16.28
N GLN A 312 -38.16 -9.15 17.24
CA GLN A 312 -38.46 -9.34 18.69
C GLN A 312 -39.49 -8.36 19.23
N ASN A 313 -39.69 -7.20 18.57
CA ASN A 313 -40.58 -6.13 19.01
C ASN A 313 -41.47 -5.64 17.84
N PRO A 314 -42.39 -6.47 17.33
CA PRO A 314 -43.19 -6.13 16.14
C PRO A 314 -44.03 -4.86 16.30
N GLN A 315 -44.40 -4.51 17.55
CA GLN A 315 -45.17 -3.30 17.87
C GLN A 315 -44.44 -1.98 17.53
N TRP A 316 -43.13 -1.99 17.33
CA TRP A 316 -42.38 -0.80 16.98
C TRP A 316 -42.34 -0.54 15.47
N LEU A 317 -42.77 -1.51 14.67
CA LEU A 317 -42.72 -1.39 13.22
C LEU A 317 -43.95 -0.60 12.74
N PRO A 318 -43.77 0.56 12.09
CA PRO A 318 -44.90 1.27 11.46
C PRO A 318 -45.59 0.40 10.44
N GLY A 319 -46.95 0.48 10.35
CA GLY A 319 -47.71 -0.38 9.45
C GLY A 319 -47.31 -0.35 7.97
N VAL A 320 -46.67 0.75 7.52
CA VAL A 320 -46.10 0.90 6.18
C VAL A 320 -44.95 -0.12 5.92
N PHE A 321 -44.25 -0.53 6.96
CA PHE A 321 -43.16 -1.49 6.89
C PHE A 321 -43.54 -2.92 7.27
N SER A 322 -44.84 -3.22 7.37
CA SER A 322 -45.34 -4.57 7.69
C SER A 322 -44.84 -5.66 6.72
N PHE A 323 -44.48 -5.28 5.50
CA PHE A 323 -43.94 -6.21 4.49
C PHE A 323 -42.53 -6.77 4.86
N VAL A 324 -41.82 -6.14 5.82
CA VAL A 324 -40.53 -6.57 6.31
C VAL A 324 -40.64 -7.75 7.30
N MET A 325 -41.84 -7.95 7.88
CA MET A 325 -42.06 -9.03 8.82
C MET A 325 -42.03 -10.40 8.14
N VAL A 326 -41.49 -11.38 8.86
CA VAL A 326 -41.51 -12.78 8.40
C VAL A 326 -42.95 -13.23 8.20
N ARG A 327 -43.27 -13.73 7.02
CA ARG A 327 -44.62 -14.18 6.65
C ARG A 327 -44.80 -15.67 6.85
N ASP A 328 -43.75 -16.45 6.65
CA ASP A 328 -43.75 -17.90 6.73
C ASP A 328 -43.55 -18.37 8.18
N GLN A 329 -43.93 -19.63 8.44
CA GLN A 329 -43.74 -20.22 9.75
C GLN A 329 -42.24 -20.24 10.12
N ILE A 330 -41.90 -19.75 11.31
CA ILE A 330 -40.54 -19.76 11.83
C ILE A 330 -40.27 -21.13 12.47
N ASN A 331 -39.65 -22.05 11.74
CA ASN A 331 -39.29 -23.38 12.25
C ASN A 331 -38.03 -23.34 13.09
N LEU A 332 -37.03 -22.52 12.66
CA LEU A 332 -35.77 -22.30 13.36
C LEU A 332 -35.72 -20.87 13.88
N PRO A 333 -35.41 -20.62 15.17
CA PRO A 333 -35.27 -19.25 15.69
C PRO A 333 -34.35 -18.38 14.81
N LEU A 334 -34.75 -17.12 14.56
CA LEU A 334 -34.09 -16.21 13.61
C LEU A 334 -32.58 -16.06 13.89
N ILE A 335 -32.18 -16.03 15.16
CA ILE A 335 -30.77 -15.93 15.53
C ILE A 335 -29.94 -17.11 14.95
N TRP A 336 -30.47 -18.34 15.02
CA TRP A 336 -29.79 -19.51 14.49
C TRP A 336 -29.74 -19.48 12.96
N GLN A 337 -30.79 -18.98 12.30
CA GLN A 337 -30.78 -18.77 10.86
C GLN A 337 -29.65 -17.83 10.45
N PHE A 338 -29.51 -16.67 11.13
CA PHE A 338 -28.42 -15.74 10.86
C PHE A 338 -27.04 -16.35 11.09
N LEU A 339 -26.81 -17.06 12.21
CA LEU A 339 -25.52 -17.66 12.52
C LEU A 339 -25.15 -18.77 11.54
N LEU A 340 -26.09 -19.62 11.16
CA LEU A 340 -25.86 -20.68 10.18
C LEU A 340 -25.55 -20.12 8.79
N LEU A 341 -26.26 -19.07 8.36
CA LEU A 341 -26.00 -18.40 7.10
C LEU A 341 -24.64 -17.71 7.07
N GLU A 342 -24.23 -17.07 8.17
CA GLU A 342 -22.88 -16.51 8.30
C GLU A 342 -21.78 -17.59 8.13
N LEU A 343 -21.97 -18.75 8.77
CA LEU A 343 -21.05 -19.88 8.64
C LEU A 343 -21.05 -20.44 7.23
N SER A 344 -22.21 -20.54 6.60
CA SER A 344 -22.38 -21.03 5.24
C SER A 344 -21.72 -20.11 4.21
N ILE A 345 -21.87 -18.78 4.35
CA ILE A 345 -21.23 -17.80 3.49
C ILE A 345 -19.70 -17.88 3.63
N ASP A 346 -19.19 -18.07 4.87
CA ASP A 346 -17.75 -18.30 5.04
C ASP A 346 -17.29 -19.61 4.41
N GLY A 347 -18.07 -20.67 4.54
CA GLY A 347 -17.79 -21.96 3.89
C GLY A 347 -17.70 -21.81 2.37
N LEU A 348 -18.62 -21.06 1.75
CA LEU A 348 -18.58 -20.75 0.32
C LEU A 348 -17.34 -19.93 -0.06
N ARG A 349 -16.98 -18.94 0.76
CA ARG A 349 -15.77 -18.12 0.54
C ARG A 349 -14.51 -18.97 0.62
N LEU A 350 -14.38 -19.83 1.63
CA LEU A 350 -13.25 -20.76 1.77
C LEU A 350 -13.19 -21.76 0.62
N ALA A 351 -14.34 -22.30 0.20
CA ALA A 351 -14.42 -23.17 -0.95
C ALA A 351 -13.97 -22.45 -2.24
N ALA A 352 -14.40 -21.21 -2.45
CA ALA A 352 -14.01 -20.42 -3.62
C ALA A 352 -12.50 -20.11 -3.69
N MET A 353 -11.86 -19.89 -2.53
CA MET A 353 -10.40 -19.70 -2.47
C MET A 353 -9.58 -20.95 -2.79
N ASN A 354 -10.13 -22.13 -2.48
CA ASN A 354 -9.45 -23.40 -2.68
C ASN A 354 -9.83 -24.10 -4.00
N THR A 355 -10.78 -23.54 -4.75
CA THR A 355 -11.30 -24.14 -5.97
C THR A 355 -10.63 -23.52 -7.20
N PRO A 356 -10.11 -24.35 -8.15
CA PRO A 356 -9.63 -23.83 -9.42
C PRO A 356 -10.68 -22.99 -10.14
N THR A 357 -10.25 -21.97 -10.86
CA THR A 357 -11.14 -21.00 -11.57
C THR A 357 -12.19 -21.66 -12.47
N MET A 358 -11.84 -22.81 -13.07
CA MET A 358 -12.75 -23.58 -13.93
C MET A 358 -13.98 -24.13 -13.20
N LEU A 359 -13.85 -24.42 -11.88
CA LEU A 359 -14.92 -24.99 -11.06
C LEU A 359 -15.64 -23.95 -10.20
N SER A 360 -15.15 -22.72 -10.14
CA SER A 360 -15.72 -21.64 -9.31
C SER A 360 -17.16 -21.28 -9.75
N THR A 361 -17.40 -21.22 -11.07
CA THR A 361 -18.73 -20.93 -11.60
C THR A 361 -19.76 -22.03 -11.28
N PRO A 362 -19.51 -23.32 -11.55
CA PRO A 362 -20.40 -24.40 -11.12
C PRO A 362 -20.67 -24.41 -9.62
N LEU A 363 -19.64 -24.20 -8.80
CA LEU A 363 -19.79 -24.13 -7.35
C LEU A 363 -20.74 -23.01 -6.92
N SER A 364 -20.61 -21.82 -7.52
CA SER A 364 -21.47 -20.67 -7.22
C SER A 364 -22.92 -20.93 -7.60
N VAL A 365 -23.19 -21.61 -8.73
CA VAL A 365 -24.54 -21.96 -9.16
C VAL A 365 -25.16 -22.99 -8.21
N ILE A 366 -24.43 -24.06 -7.88
CA ILE A 366 -24.92 -25.09 -6.93
C ILE A 366 -25.20 -24.44 -5.56
N ALA A 367 -24.28 -23.60 -5.07
CA ALA A 367 -24.46 -22.89 -3.82
C ALA A 367 -25.70 -21.99 -3.83
N GLY A 368 -25.96 -21.27 -4.93
CA GLY A 368 -27.14 -20.43 -5.08
C GLY A 368 -28.45 -21.23 -5.02
N ILE A 369 -28.49 -22.38 -5.67
CA ILE A 369 -29.70 -23.25 -5.69
C ILE A 369 -29.89 -23.92 -4.32
N VAL A 370 -28.84 -24.55 -3.78
CA VAL A 370 -28.95 -25.33 -2.52
C VAL A 370 -29.18 -24.42 -1.32
N MET A 371 -28.39 -23.34 -1.22
CA MET A 371 -28.49 -22.42 -0.09
C MET A 371 -29.63 -21.41 -0.23
N GLY A 372 -30.08 -21.12 -1.46
CA GLY A 372 -31.19 -20.23 -1.71
C GLY A 372 -32.52 -20.97 -1.73
N GLU A 373 -32.84 -21.62 -2.83
CA GLU A 373 -34.16 -22.17 -3.12
C GLU A 373 -34.51 -23.34 -2.20
N PHE A 374 -33.69 -24.39 -2.17
CA PHE A 374 -33.99 -25.58 -1.39
C PHE A 374 -34.00 -25.35 0.13
N SER A 375 -33.18 -24.43 0.64
CA SER A 375 -33.14 -24.14 2.07
C SER A 375 -34.40 -23.42 2.56
N VAL A 376 -35.04 -22.62 1.72
CA VAL A 376 -36.30 -21.94 1.99
C VAL A 376 -37.46 -22.94 1.82
N GLU A 377 -37.50 -23.71 0.71
CA GLU A 377 -38.55 -24.71 0.47
C GLU A 377 -38.60 -25.77 1.58
N SER A 378 -37.43 -26.19 2.10
CA SER A 378 -37.32 -27.16 3.18
C SER A 378 -37.69 -26.57 4.57
N GLY A 379 -37.94 -25.26 4.64
CA GLY A 379 -38.33 -24.55 5.87
C GLY A 379 -37.18 -24.34 6.88
N TRP A 380 -35.92 -24.49 6.45
CA TRP A 380 -34.78 -24.18 7.32
C TRP A 380 -34.58 -22.67 7.49
N PHE A 381 -34.76 -21.90 6.43
CA PHE A 381 -34.59 -20.44 6.44
C PHE A 381 -35.84 -19.74 5.92
N ASN A 382 -36.15 -18.60 6.52
CA ASN A 382 -37.18 -17.72 6.01
C ASN A 382 -36.65 -16.87 4.87
N SER A 383 -37.45 -16.56 3.87
CA SER A 383 -37.05 -15.82 2.66
C SER A 383 -36.55 -14.40 2.99
N GLU A 384 -37.14 -13.75 3.99
CA GLU A 384 -36.70 -12.42 4.44
C GLU A 384 -35.28 -12.47 5.07
N VAL A 385 -34.97 -13.49 5.89
CA VAL A 385 -33.66 -13.67 6.48
C VAL A 385 -32.61 -13.90 5.39
N MET A 386 -32.96 -14.71 4.40
CA MET A 386 -32.08 -14.94 3.23
C MET A 386 -31.79 -13.65 2.47
N LEU A 387 -32.80 -12.81 2.24
CA LEU A 387 -32.65 -11.51 1.57
C LEU A 387 -31.68 -10.59 2.32
N TYR A 388 -31.84 -10.45 3.66
CA TYR A 388 -30.98 -9.60 4.47
C TYR A 388 -29.55 -10.13 4.56
N MET A 389 -29.38 -11.43 4.62
CA MET A 389 -28.04 -12.04 4.59
C MET A 389 -27.36 -11.94 3.22
N ALA A 390 -28.13 -12.03 2.13
CA ALA A 390 -27.60 -11.78 0.79
C ALA A 390 -27.09 -10.34 0.64
N PHE A 391 -27.85 -9.34 1.15
CA PHE A 391 -27.37 -7.96 1.20
C PHE A 391 -26.05 -7.84 1.97
N VAL A 392 -25.98 -8.40 3.16
CA VAL A 392 -24.74 -8.37 3.99
C VAL A 392 -23.59 -9.07 3.31
N ALA A 393 -23.82 -10.21 2.65
CA ALA A 393 -22.80 -10.94 1.90
C ALA A 393 -22.22 -10.07 0.76
N VAL A 394 -23.09 -9.45 -0.05
CA VAL A 394 -22.68 -8.53 -1.13
C VAL A 394 -21.95 -7.32 -0.55
N ALA A 395 -22.45 -6.74 0.54
CA ALA A 395 -21.84 -5.61 1.22
C ALA A 395 -20.43 -5.91 1.75
N ASN A 396 -20.16 -7.13 2.21
CA ASN A 396 -18.83 -7.55 2.61
C ASN A 396 -17.84 -7.57 1.44
N TYR A 397 -18.26 -7.85 0.21
CA TYR A 397 -17.40 -7.82 -0.97
C TYR A 397 -17.10 -6.41 -1.46
N THR A 398 -17.80 -5.38 -0.98
CA THR A 398 -17.48 -3.99 -1.30
C THR A 398 -16.32 -3.44 -0.47
N GLN A 399 -15.85 -4.19 0.54
CA GLN A 399 -14.73 -3.75 1.39
C GLN A 399 -13.41 -4.01 0.68
N PRO A 400 -12.58 -2.98 0.43
CA PRO A 400 -11.29 -3.15 -0.22
C PRO A 400 -10.28 -3.86 0.69
N ASN A 401 -10.43 -3.72 2.01
CA ASN A 401 -9.58 -4.39 3.00
C ASN A 401 -10.27 -5.62 3.57
N PHE A 402 -9.70 -6.79 3.29
CA PHE A 402 -10.25 -8.09 3.69
C PHE A 402 -10.29 -8.29 5.21
N GLU A 403 -9.24 -7.85 5.92
CA GLU A 403 -9.17 -7.94 7.39
C GLU A 403 -10.24 -7.05 8.04
N LEU A 404 -10.47 -5.84 7.49
CA LEU A 404 -11.54 -4.97 7.95
C LEU A 404 -12.91 -5.63 7.78
N GLY A 405 -13.15 -6.32 6.65
CA GLY A 405 -14.38 -7.08 6.42
C GLY A 405 -14.66 -8.09 7.52
N TYR A 406 -13.66 -8.86 7.95
CA TYR A 406 -13.80 -9.78 9.08
C TYR A 406 -13.98 -9.08 10.42
N ALA A 407 -13.28 -7.96 10.65
CA ALA A 407 -13.48 -7.18 11.88
C ALA A 407 -14.92 -6.69 12.02
N LEU A 408 -15.50 -6.18 10.94
CA LEU A 408 -16.90 -5.75 10.88
C LEU A 408 -17.86 -6.94 11.09
N LYS A 409 -17.56 -8.10 10.51
CA LYS A 409 -18.32 -9.34 10.74
C LYS A 409 -18.34 -9.72 12.22
N PHE A 410 -17.19 -9.74 12.90
CA PHE A 410 -17.15 -10.07 14.33
C PHE A 410 -17.93 -9.06 15.17
N MET A 411 -17.90 -7.78 14.82
CA MET A 411 -18.73 -6.77 15.49
C MET A 411 -20.23 -7.02 15.26
N ARG A 412 -20.64 -7.37 14.05
CA ARG A 412 -22.01 -7.75 13.73
C ARG A 412 -22.47 -8.99 14.50
N LEU A 413 -21.65 -10.07 14.54
CA LEU A 413 -21.97 -11.28 15.28
C LEU A 413 -22.14 -11.02 16.77
N MET A 414 -21.24 -10.24 17.37
CA MET A 414 -21.35 -9.81 18.77
C MET A 414 -22.67 -9.05 19.02
N LEU A 415 -22.99 -8.10 18.14
CA LEU A 415 -24.21 -7.31 18.24
C LEU A 415 -25.48 -8.18 18.07
N LEU A 416 -25.46 -9.13 17.12
CA LEU A 416 -26.55 -10.11 16.92
C LEU A 416 -26.81 -10.95 18.17
N VAL A 417 -25.76 -11.53 18.76
CA VAL A 417 -25.91 -12.39 19.95
C VAL A 417 -26.42 -11.57 21.15
N LEU A 418 -25.88 -10.38 21.39
CA LEU A 418 -26.33 -9.50 22.46
C LEU A 418 -27.80 -9.08 22.28
N THR A 419 -28.22 -8.75 21.05
CA THR A 419 -29.58 -8.40 20.71
C THR A 419 -30.53 -9.60 20.92
N ALA A 420 -30.11 -10.81 20.50
CA ALA A 420 -30.90 -12.01 20.67
C ALA A 420 -31.23 -12.34 22.14
N VAL A 421 -30.23 -12.14 23.03
CA VAL A 421 -30.34 -12.52 24.47
C VAL A 421 -31.01 -11.41 25.29
N PHE A 422 -30.64 -10.15 25.06
CA PHE A 422 -31.03 -9.02 25.90
C PHE A 422 -31.96 -8.01 25.21
N ASN A 423 -32.45 -8.32 24.01
CA ASN A 423 -33.33 -7.47 23.21
C ASN A 423 -32.75 -6.05 23.05
N LEU A 424 -33.54 -5.01 23.29
CA LEU A 424 -33.12 -3.60 23.16
C LEU A 424 -31.90 -3.26 24.00
N TYR A 425 -31.83 -3.73 25.24
CA TYR A 425 -30.67 -3.48 26.10
C TYR A 425 -29.39 -4.09 25.51
N GLY A 426 -29.50 -5.30 24.96
CA GLY A 426 -28.38 -5.97 24.27
C GLY A 426 -27.93 -5.20 23.03
N PHE A 427 -28.86 -4.68 22.24
CA PHE A 427 -28.54 -3.85 21.07
C PHE A 427 -27.81 -2.57 21.48
N VAL A 428 -28.30 -1.84 22.48
CA VAL A 428 -27.68 -0.60 22.96
C VAL A 428 -26.27 -0.86 23.52
N VAL A 429 -26.12 -1.88 24.37
CA VAL A 429 -24.81 -2.28 24.92
C VAL A 429 -23.86 -2.70 23.79
N GLY A 430 -24.35 -3.47 22.83
CA GLY A 430 -23.56 -3.88 21.66
C GLY A 430 -23.08 -2.69 20.83
N CYS A 431 -23.93 -1.69 20.58
CA CYS A 431 -23.55 -0.44 19.90
C CYS A 431 -22.45 0.31 20.67
N ILE A 432 -22.59 0.41 21.98
CA ILE A 432 -21.57 1.05 22.84
C ILE A 432 -20.24 0.28 22.74
N LEU A 433 -20.26 -1.06 22.79
CA LEU A 433 -19.07 -1.89 22.65
C LEU A 433 -18.41 -1.69 21.29
N VAL A 434 -19.15 -1.68 20.17
CA VAL A 434 -18.61 -1.41 18.83
C VAL A 434 -17.91 -0.03 18.81
N LEU A 435 -18.55 1.00 19.35
CA LEU A 435 -17.94 2.33 19.44
C LEU A 435 -16.69 2.32 20.33
N CYS A 436 -16.72 1.64 21.47
CA CYS A 436 -15.54 1.48 22.33
C CYS A 436 -14.39 0.79 21.58
N PHE A 437 -14.64 -0.29 20.84
CA PHE A 437 -13.61 -0.95 20.04
C PHE A 437 -13.00 -0.02 19.00
N LEU A 438 -13.77 0.85 18.38
CA LEU A 438 -13.27 1.83 17.41
C LEU A 438 -12.48 2.98 18.08
N VAL A 439 -13.00 3.55 19.16
CA VAL A 439 -12.41 4.74 19.82
C VAL A 439 -11.14 4.38 20.61
N PHE A 440 -11.17 3.25 21.35
CA PHE A 440 -10.00 2.80 22.13
C PHE A 440 -8.95 2.05 21.29
N ASN A 441 -9.22 1.85 20.02
CA ASN A 441 -8.26 1.30 19.10
C ASN A 441 -7.22 2.39 18.74
N LYS A 442 -5.97 2.22 19.16
CA LYS A 442 -4.88 3.15 18.87
C LYS A 442 -4.08 2.69 17.66
N THR A 443 -3.70 3.63 16.80
CA THR A 443 -2.73 3.42 15.72
C THR A 443 -1.32 3.29 16.28
N LEU A 444 -0.35 2.93 15.46
CA LEU A 444 1.05 2.84 15.87
C LEU A 444 1.62 4.18 16.35
N SER A 445 1.10 5.29 15.84
CA SER A 445 1.44 6.66 16.28
C SER A 445 0.76 7.08 17.59
N GLY A 446 0.02 6.18 18.28
CA GLY A 446 -0.74 6.52 19.48
C GLY A 446 -2.02 7.34 19.22
N ARG A 447 -2.26 7.78 17.99
CA ARG A 447 -3.48 8.50 17.59
C ARG A 447 -4.69 7.57 17.55
N ASN A 448 -5.89 8.11 17.73
CA ASN A 448 -7.12 7.33 17.65
C ASN A 448 -7.35 6.79 16.23
N TYR A 449 -7.86 5.57 16.14
CA TYR A 449 -8.15 4.88 14.88
C TYR A 449 -9.20 5.61 14.02
N LEU A 450 -10.08 6.39 14.67
CA LEU A 450 -11.08 7.26 14.03
C LEU A 450 -10.57 8.65 13.63
N ASN A 451 -9.26 8.92 13.75
CA ASN A 451 -8.71 10.26 13.53
C ASN A 451 -8.93 10.70 12.08
N VAL A 452 -10.06 11.36 11.87
CA VAL A 452 -10.46 11.99 10.63
C VAL A 452 -9.66 13.28 10.51
N LYS A 453 -8.60 13.30 9.73
CA LYS A 453 -8.14 14.54 9.12
C LYS A 453 -9.16 14.87 8.03
N ILE A 454 -10.14 15.70 8.36
CA ILE A 454 -10.91 16.44 7.36
C ILE A 454 -9.93 17.52 6.86
N ASN A 455 -9.30 17.28 5.74
CA ASN A 455 -8.62 18.32 4.96
C ASN A 455 -9.62 19.00 4.09
#